data_ce5573aeae3bdf838fa7d192b9f5f667
#
_entry.id   ce5573aeae3bdf838fa7d192b9f5f667
#
_cell.length_a   1.000
_cell.length_b   1.000
_cell.length_c   1.000
_cell.angle_alpha   90.00
_cell.angle_beta   90.00
_cell.angle_gamma   90.00
#
_symmetry.space_group_name_H-M   'P 1'
#
loop_
_entity.id
_entity.type
_entity.pdbx_description
1 polymer ?
#
loop_
_entity_poly.entity_id
_entity_poly.type
_entity_poly.pdbx_seq_one_letter_code
_entity_poly.pdbx_strand_id
1 'polypeptide(L)'
;MKLFTSLLIACAFGLPIDAHAEKITVAAAADLKFAMDEIVTEFKKTNPGEDVSVVYGSSGNFNTQIQQGAPYDLFFSADIGFPRELAKTGAAASAVKPYAVGRIVLWSATMDARKMTLASLTDPKITRIAIANPKHAPYGKRAEEALRAAGLWGKVEPKLVYGENIAQTAQYAQTGNVQVGIIALSLALNAELASKGGYALIPDNLHEPLEQGYVITKRAAGNALAKKFADYMESKPARALMTRYGFVLPTDQAGK
;
A
#
# COMPACT_ATOMS: atom_id res chain seq x y z
N MET A 1 -42.09 23.14 -68.84
CA MET A 1 -41.02 22.22 -68.44
C MET A 1 -40.43 22.74 -67.16
N LYS A 2 -40.86 22.21 -66.00
CA LYS A 2 -40.44 22.65 -64.65
C LYS A 2 -39.50 21.57 -64.11
N LEU A 3 -38.20 21.91 -63.92
CA LEU A 3 -37.22 21.05 -63.18
C LEU A 3 -37.49 21.13 -61.71
N PHE A 4 -37.77 19.99 -61.10
CA PHE A 4 -37.76 19.83 -59.60
C PHE A 4 -36.35 19.37 -59.21
N THR A 5 -35.65 20.21 -58.46
CA THR A 5 -34.37 19.88 -57.86
C THR A 5 -34.65 19.35 -56.46
N SER A 6 -34.51 18.02 -56.26
CA SER A 6 -34.64 17.38 -54.96
C SER A 6 -33.33 17.56 -54.15
N LEU A 7 -33.42 18.26 -53.04
CA LEU A 7 -32.35 18.46 -52.06
C LEU A 7 -32.35 17.28 -51.09
N LEU A 8 -31.39 16.38 -51.21
CA LEU A 8 -31.15 15.29 -50.25
C LEU A 8 -30.41 15.85 -49.01
N ILE A 9 -31.13 15.97 -47.89
CA ILE A 9 -30.53 16.27 -46.59
C ILE A 9 -30.03 14.94 -45.99
N ALA A 10 -28.71 14.75 -45.98
CA ALA A 10 -28.06 13.64 -45.26
C ALA A 10 -28.01 13.98 -43.76
N CYS A 11 -28.97 13.39 -43.00
CA CYS A 11 -28.86 13.38 -41.53
C CYS A 11 -27.72 12.43 -41.10
N ALA A 12 -26.58 13.00 -40.76
CA ALA A 12 -25.52 12.27 -40.06
C ALA A 12 -26.00 11.95 -38.60
N PHE A 13 -26.52 10.75 -38.42
CA PHE A 13 -26.73 10.22 -37.07
C PHE A 13 -25.36 9.97 -36.42
N GLY A 14 -24.91 10.94 -35.62
CA GLY A 14 -23.80 10.71 -34.69
C GLY A 14 -24.27 9.70 -33.65
N LEU A 15 -23.78 8.46 -33.73
CA LEU A 15 -23.94 7.49 -32.67
C LEU A 15 -23.29 8.06 -31.41
N PRO A 16 -23.97 8.10 -30.27
CA PRO A 16 -23.31 8.41 -29.00
C PRO A 16 -22.23 7.35 -28.78
N ILE A 17 -20.98 7.77 -28.72
CA ILE A 17 -19.90 6.95 -28.22
C ILE A 17 -20.18 6.87 -26.71
N ASP A 18 -20.78 5.79 -26.24
CA ASP A 18 -20.85 5.45 -24.83
C ASP A 18 -19.40 5.35 -24.34
N ALA A 19 -18.91 6.42 -23.76
CA ALA A 19 -17.66 6.41 -23.01
C ALA A 19 -17.90 5.53 -21.78
N HIS A 20 -17.73 4.22 -21.95
CA HIS A 20 -17.65 3.32 -20.80
C HIS A 20 -16.53 3.81 -19.91
N ALA A 21 -16.89 4.25 -18.70
CA ALA A 21 -15.92 4.55 -17.66
C ALA A 21 -15.04 3.32 -17.47
N GLU A 22 -13.74 3.43 -17.83
CA GLU A 22 -12.83 2.33 -17.57
C GLU A 22 -12.69 2.15 -16.05
N LYS A 23 -12.71 0.90 -15.64
CA LYS A 23 -12.58 0.52 -14.22
C LYS A 23 -11.39 -0.39 -14.02
N ILE A 24 -10.60 -0.11 -13.00
CA ILE A 24 -9.51 -0.98 -12.56
C ILE A 24 -9.64 -1.31 -11.08
N THR A 25 -9.13 -2.48 -10.71
CA THR A 25 -9.00 -2.92 -9.32
C THR A 25 -7.54 -3.05 -8.95
N VAL A 26 -7.13 -2.30 -7.94
CA VAL A 26 -5.77 -2.26 -7.42
C VAL A 26 -5.69 -3.11 -6.16
N ALA A 27 -4.80 -4.11 -6.13
CA ALA A 27 -4.37 -4.77 -4.90
C ALA A 27 -3.24 -3.96 -4.30
N ALA A 28 -3.41 -3.41 -3.10
CA ALA A 28 -2.42 -2.59 -2.44
C ALA A 28 -2.08 -3.11 -1.05
N ALA A 29 -0.79 -3.13 -0.71
CA ALA A 29 -0.35 -3.40 0.63
C ALA A 29 -1.00 -2.39 1.60
N ALA A 30 -1.45 -2.88 2.75
CA ALA A 30 -2.33 -2.13 3.65
C ALA A 30 -1.65 -0.93 4.35
N ASP A 31 -0.33 -0.81 4.29
CA ASP A 31 0.41 0.38 4.70
C ASP A 31 0.13 1.60 3.81
N LEU A 32 -0.30 1.37 2.57
CA LEU A 32 -0.69 2.41 1.62
C LEU A 32 -2.07 2.99 1.88
N LYS A 33 -2.89 2.40 2.76
CA LYS A 33 -4.33 2.72 2.85
C LYS A 33 -4.61 4.22 2.78
N PHE A 34 -4.09 5.00 3.66
CA PHE A 34 -4.42 6.43 3.73
C PHE A 34 -3.77 7.23 2.60
N ALA A 35 -2.51 6.94 2.27
CA ALA A 35 -1.82 7.61 1.17
C ALA A 35 -2.50 7.31 -0.17
N MET A 36 -2.86 6.06 -0.43
CA MET A 36 -3.47 5.64 -1.69
C MET A 36 -4.91 6.16 -1.83
N ASP A 37 -5.70 6.20 -0.74
CA ASP A 37 -7.04 6.78 -0.76
C ASP A 37 -7.01 8.25 -1.19
N GLU A 38 -6.03 9.03 -0.69
CA GLU A 38 -5.84 10.41 -1.12
C GLU A 38 -5.31 10.51 -2.56
N ILE A 39 -4.35 9.67 -2.94
CA ILE A 39 -3.82 9.62 -4.31
C ILE A 39 -4.93 9.33 -5.31
N VAL A 40 -5.81 8.35 -5.03
CA VAL A 40 -6.97 8.04 -5.88
C VAL A 40 -7.93 9.23 -5.94
N THR A 41 -8.14 9.91 -4.82
CA THR A 41 -8.99 11.11 -4.78
C THR A 41 -8.44 12.22 -5.67
N GLU A 42 -7.14 12.50 -5.59
CA GLU A 42 -6.48 13.51 -6.45
C GLU A 42 -6.45 13.08 -7.92
N PHE A 43 -6.22 11.80 -8.19
CA PHE A 43 -6.28 11.25 -9.55
C PHE A 43 -7.65 11.47 -10.20
N LYS A 44 -8.75 11.18 -9.48
CA LYS A 44 -10.12 11.36 -9.97
C LYS A 44 -10.48 12.81 -10.27
N LYS A 45 -9.89 13.79 -9.59
CA LYS A 45 -10.12 15.23 -9.90
C LYS A 45 -9.65 15.60 -11.30
N THR A 46 -8.54 15.03 -11.74
CA THR A 46 -7.96 15.30 -13.07
C THR A 46 -8.40 14.30 -14.15
N ASN A 47 -9.09 13.23 -13.73
CA ASN A 47 -9.57 12.16 -14.60
C ASN A 47 -11.03 11.81 -14.27
N PRO A 48 -11.96 12.77 -14.49
CA PRO A 48 -13.37 12.54 -14.20
C PRO A 48 -13.93 11.42 -15.10
N GLY A 49 -14.68 10.49 -14.53
CA GLY A 49 -15.25 9.34 -15.25
C GLY A 49 -14.39 8.07 -15.16
N GLU A 50 -13.16 8.14 -14.66
CA GLU A 50 -12.31 6.97 -14.45
C GLU A 50 -12.55 6.36 -13.06
N ASP A 51 -12.70 5.02 -12.97
CA ASP A 51 -12.95 4.34 -11.70
C ASP A 51 -11.74 3.50 -11.26
N VAL A 52 -11.10 3.92 -10.17
CA VAL A 52 -10.03 3.19 -9.51
C VAL A 52 -10.54 2.70 -8.17
N SER A 53 -10.70 1.39 -8.04
CA SER A 53 -11.06 0.72 -6.78
C SER A 53 -9.81 0.10 -6.16
N VAL A 54 -9.62 0.26 -4.85
CA VAL A 54 -8.45 -0.29 -4.14
C VAL A 54 -8.89 -1.30 -3.10
N VAL A 55 -8.22 -2.44 -3.09
CA VAL A 55 -8.37 -3.48 -2.06
C VAL A 55 -7.08 -3.54 -1.25
N TYR A 56 -7.20 -3.41 0.07
CA TYR A 56 -6.06 -3.40 0.98
C TYR A 56 -5.88 -4.74 1.69
N GLY A 57 -4.64 -5.23 1.74
CA GLY A 57 -4.34 -6.51 2.37
C GLY A 57 -2.84 -6.74 2.57
N SER A 58 -2.44 -7.97 2.86
CA SER A 58 -1.03 -8.33 2.93
C SER A 58 -0.48 -8.67 1.54
N SER A 59 0.77 -8.25 1.30
CA SER A 59 1.42 -8.45 -0.01
C SER A 59 1.56 -9.92 -0.40
N GLY A 60 1.87 -10.80 0.55
CA GLY A 60 2.02 -12.24 0.27
C GLY A 60 0.69 -12.88 -0.14
N ASN A 61 -0.43 -12.51 0.51
CA ASN A 61 -1.74 -13.02 0.13
C ASN A 61 -2.15 -12.53 -1.26
N PHE A 62 -1.93 -11.25 -1.59
CA PHE A 62 -2.20 -10.75 -2.94
C PHE A 62 -1.33 -11.43 -3.99
N ASN A 63 -0.03 -11.64 -3.72
CA ASN A 63 0.85 -12.38 -4.62
C ASN A 63 0.27 -13.77 -4.94
N THR A 64 -0.13 -14.51 -3.91
CA THR A 64 -0.76 -15.84 -4.08
C THR A 64 -2.06 -15.76 -4.87
N GLN A 65 -2.95 -14.82 -4.54
CA GLN A 65 -4.22 -14.63 -5.23
C GLN A 65 -4.05 -14.27 -6.70
N ILE A 66 -3.09 -13.39 -7.04
CA ILE A 66 -2.79 -13.01 -8.43
C ILE A 66 -2.27 -14.21 -9.22
N GLN A 67 -1.39 -15.01 -8.65
CA GLN A 67 -0.91 -16.25 -9.27
C GLN A 67 -2.05 -17.26 -9.51
N GLN A 68 -3.08 -17.25 -8.66
CA GLN A 68 -4.31 -18.05 -8.80
C GLN A 68 -5.35 -17.40 -9.72
N GLY A 69 -5.05 -16.27 -10.36
CA GLY A 69 -5.94 -15.62 -11.31
C GLY A 69 -6.94 -14.64 -10.72
N ALA A 70 -6.74 -14.17 -9.49
CA ALA A 70 -7.59 -13.12 -8.93
C ALA A 70 -7.60 -11.85 -9.81
N PRO A 71 -8.76 -11.16 -9.92
CA PRO A 71 -8.99 -10.12 -10.92
C PRO A 71 -8.44 -8.74 -10.50
N TYR A 72 -7.17 -8.68 -10.15
CA TYR A 72 -6.48 -7.42 -9.87
C TYR A 72 -5.73 -6.92 -11.09
N ASP A 73 -5.83 -5.64 -11.39
CA ASP A 73 -5.23 -4.99 -12.55
C ASP A 73 -3.83 -4.42 -12.24
N LEU A 74 -3.64 -3.90 -11.02
CA LEU A 74 -2.33 -3.49 -10.49
C LEU A 74 -2.07 -4.14 -9.14
N PHE A 75 -0.80 -4.33 -8.84
CA PHE A 75 -0.36 -4.83 -7.54
C PHE A 75 0.74 -3.94 -6.97
N PHE A 76 0.44 -3.26 -5.86
CA PHE A 76 1.37 -2.46 -5.05
C PHE A 76 1.75 -3.26 -3.81
N SER A 77 3.00 -3.66 -3.73
CA SER A 77 3.53 -4.54 -2.68
C SER A 77 4.47 -3.81 -1.74
N ALA A 78 4.37 -4.09 -0.45
CA ALA A 78 5.32 -3.63 0.56
C ALA A 78 6.65 -4.43 0.57
N ASP A 79 6.80 -5.42 -0.31
CA ASP A 79 8.05 -6.13 -0.58
C ASP A 79 8.18 -6.31 -2.09
N ILE A 80 9.20 -5.69 -2.70
CA ILE A 80 9.44 -5.73 -4.15
C ILE A 80 9.73 -7.14 -4.67
N GLY A 81 10.07 -8.08 -3.78
CA GLY A 81 10.27 -9.48 -4.11
C GLY A 81 9.04 -10.13 -4.73
N PHE A 82 7.83 -9.80 -4.25
CA PHE A 82 6.58 -10.33 -4.79
C PHE A 82 6.28 -9.85 -6.22
N PRO A 83 6.34 -8.56 -6.56
CA PRO A 83 6.25 -8.12 -7.96
C PRO A 83 7.31 -8.75 -8.86
N ARG A 84 8.55 -8.94 -8.37
CA ARG A 84 9.62 -9.64 -9.11
C ARG A 84 9.25 -11.11 -9.38
N GLU A 85 8.61 -11.78 -8.42
CA GLU A 85 8.12 -13.14 -8.58
C GLU A 85 7.02 -13.21 -9.65
N LEU A 86 6.02 -12.32 -9.60
CA LEU A 86 4.98 -12.24 -10.64
C LEU A 86 5.56 -12.00 -12.04
N ALA A 87 6.60 -11.16 -12.15
CA ALA A 87 7.27 -10.94 -13.42
C ALA A 87 7.97 -12.21 -13.93
N LYS A 88 8.63 -12.98 -13.05
CA LYS A 88 9.30 -14.25 -13.40
C LYS A 88 8.30 -15.33 -13.84
N THR A 89 7.12 -15.39 -13.22
CA THR A 89 6.08 -16.37 -13.53
C THR A 89 5.19 -15.98 -14.71
N GLY A 90 5.43 -14.80 -15.32
CA GLY A 90 4.63 -14.28 -16.43
C GLY A 90 3.24 -13.78 -16.01
N ALA A 91 3.03 -13.51 -14.73
CA ALA A 91 1.79 -12.93 -14.19
C ALA A 91 1.79 -11.39 -14.21
N ALA A 92 2.90 -10.75 -14.55
CA ALA A 92 3.00 -9.31 -14.77
C ALA A 92 3.03 -8.96 -16.26
N ALA A 93 2.45 -7.83 -16.65
CA ALA A 93 2.48 -7.26 -17.99
C ALA A 93 3.45 -6.07 -18.10
N SER A 94 3.92 -5.53 -16.98
CA SER A 94 4.91 -4.44 -16.94
C SER A 94 6.21 -4.88 -16.30
N ALA A 95 7.27 -4.07 -16.50
CA ALA A 95 8.44 -4.14 -15.64
C ALA A 95 8.06 -3.83 -14.17
N VAL A 96 8.81 -4.39 -13.24
CA VAL A 96 8.70 -4.05 -11.82
C VAL A 96 9.25 -2.66 -11.59
N LYS A 97 8.47 -1.80 -10.95
CA LYS A 97 8.91 -0.45 -10.59
C LYS A 97 8.94 -0.28 -9.07
N PRO A 98 10.08 0.15 -8.49
CA PRO A 98 10.11 0.55 -7.10
C PRO A 98 9.35 1.87 -6.94
N TYR A 99 8.61 2.04 -5.82
CA TYR A 99 7.88 3.28 -5.57
C TYR A 99 8.20 3.92 -4.22
N ALA A 100 8.64 3.15 -3.22
CA ALA A 100 8.96 3.67 -1.90
C ALA A 100 9.86 2.71 -1.10
N VAL A 101 10.36 3.22 0.03
CA VAL A 101 10.82 2.41 1.17
C VAL A 101 9.98 2.77 2.37
N GLY A 102 9.37 1.75 2.98
CA GLY A 102 8.58 1.88 4.20
C GLY A 102 9.44 1.85 5.47
N ARG A 103 8.87 2.27 6.59
CA ARG A 103 9.50 2.22 7.92
C ARG A 103 8.53 1.68 8.96
N ILE A 104 9.07 1.00 9.98
CA ILE A 104 8.31 0.46 11.10
C ILE A 104 8.48 1.32 12.35
N VAL A 105 7.43 1.36 13.16
CA VAL A 105 7.39 2.14 14.41
C VAL A 105 6.74 1.33 15.53
N LEU A 106 7.15 1.59 16.76
CA LEU A 106 6.35 1.29 17.95
C LEU A 106 5.25 2.34 18.02
N TRP A 107 4.00 1.93 18.18
CA TRP A 107 2.87 2.84 18.33
C TRP A 107 1.97 2.39 19.50
N SER A 108 1.45 3.36 20.24
CA SER A 108 0.52 3.08 21.36
C SER A 108 -0.48 4.22 21.52
N ALA A 109 -1.73 3.86 21.79
CA ALA A 109 -2.78 4.77 22.24
C ALA A 109 -2.83 4.91 23.77
N THR A 110 -2.27 3.97 24.50
CA THR A 110 -2.44 3.86 25.97
C THR A 110 -1.18 4.18 26.75
N MET A 111 -0.02 4.27 26.07
CA MET A 111 1.29 4.53 26.66
C MET A 111 2.03 5.61 25.85
N ASP A 112 2.99 6.32 26.48
CA ASP A 112 3.82 7.29 25.74
C ASP A 112 4.86 6.58 24.85
N ALA A 113 4.43 6.17 23.67
CA ALA A 113 5.30 5.46 22.72
C ALA A 113 6.48 6.30 22.22
N ARG A 114 6.44 7.63 22.31
CA ARG A 114 7.55 8.52 21.88
C ARG A 114 8.85 8.26 22.63
N LYS A 115 8.76 7.70 23.84
CA LYS A 115 9.90 7.36 24.70
C LYS A 115 10.27 5.87 24.64
N MET A 116 9.53 5.06 23.87
CA MET A 116 9.76 3.62 23.81
C MET A 116 10.95 3.27 22.91
N THR A 117 11.59 2.18 23.29
CA THR A 117 12.53 1.40 22.47
C THR A 117 12.01 -0.03 22.37
N LEU A 118 12.62 -0.86 21.51
CA LEU A 118 12.27 -2.29 21.48
C LEU A 118 12.41 -2.97 22.85
N ALA A 119 13.39 -2.55 23.66
CA ALA A 119 13.58 -3.08 25.04
C ALA A 119 12.36 -2.80 25.94
N SER A 120 11.63 -1.70 25.71
CA SER A 120 10.42 -1.36 26.47
C SER A 120 9.33 -2.45 26.37
N LEU A 121 9.33 -3.24 25.30
CA LEU A 121 8.36 -4.33 25.08
C LEU A 121 8.49 -5.47 26.11
N THR A 122 9.60 -5.52 26.82
CA THR A 122 9.80 -6.50 27.90
C THR A 122 9.17 -6.09 29.23
N ASP A 123 8.69 -4.85 29.36
CA ASP A 123 8.00 -4.37 30.56
C ASP A 123 6.84 -5.33 30.92
N PRO A 124 6.72 -5.78 32.19
CA PRO A 124 5.59 -6.60 32.61
C PRO A 124 4.21 -5.96 32.42
N LYS A 125 4.12 -4.63 32.34
CA LYS A 125 2.88 -3.91 32.05
C LYS A 125 2.42 -4.08 30.59
N ILE A 126 3.32 -4.45 29.69
CA ILE A 126 3.00 -4.75 28.29
C ILE A 126 2.77 -6.25 28.20
N THR A 127 1.52 -6.65 28.19
CA THR A 127 1.10 -8.06 28.15
C THR A 127 0.71 -8.53 26.75
N ARG A 128 0.37 -7.58 25.85
CA ARG A 128 -0.03 -7.88 24.46
C ARG A 128 0.59 -6.87 23.49
N ILE A 129 1.19 -7.39 22.44
CA ILE A 129 1.89 -6.62 21.40
C ILE A 129 1.36 -7.07 20.06
N ALA A 130 0.89 -6.15 19.21
CA ALA A 130 0.46 -6.49 17.87
C ALA A 130 1.60 -6.36 16.85
N ILE A 131 1.77 -7.37 16.00
CA ILE A 131 2.54 -7.31 14.77
C ILE A 131 1.72 -7.91 13.62
N ALA A 132 1.99 -7.52 12.37
CA ALA A 132 1.39 -8.22 11.24
C ALA A 132 1.98 -9.64 11.14
N ASN A 133 1.22 -10.59 10.60
CA ASN A 133 1.67 -11.98 10.50
C ASN A 133 2.89 -12.08 9.56
N PRO A 134 4.09 -12.44 10.07
CA PRO A 134 5.32 -12.46 9.28
C PRO A 134 5.32 -13.49 8.13
N LYS A 135 4.41 -14.47 8.17
CA LYS A 135 4.31 -15.49 7.12
C LYS A 135 3.91 -14.92 5.75
N HIS A 136 3.16 -13.80 5.73
CA HIS A 136 2.65 -13.23 4.48
C HIS A 136 2.62 -11.68 4.46
N ALA A 137 2.92 -11.02 5.59
CA ALA A 137 2.93 -9.57 5.68
C ALA A 137 4.37 -9.04 5.85
N PRO A 138 4.90 -8.27 4.88
CA PRO A 138 6.27 -7.75 4.92
C PRO A 138 6.60 -6.95 6.18
N TYR A 139 5.69 -6.10 6.62
CA TYR A 139 5.87 -5.34 7.86
C TYR A 139 6.00 -6.22 9.10
N GLY A 140 5.28 -7.36 9.13
CA GLY A 140 5.41 -8.34 10.20
C GLY A 140 6.76 -9.05 10.17
N LYS A 141 7.27 -9.37 8.97
CA LYS A 141 8.61 -9.93 8.80
C LYS A 141 9.67 -8.97 9.31
N ARG A 142 9.60 -7.68 9.00
CA ARG A 142 10.54 -6.66 9.52
C ARG A 142 10.43 -6.48 11.03
N ALA A 143 9.21 -6.55 11.59
CA ALA A 143 9.01 -6.54 13.03
C ALA A 143 9.70 -7.73 13.72
N GLU A 144 9.55 -8.94 13.17
CA GLU A 144 10.23 -10.13 13.66
C GLU A 144 11.75 -10.00 13.56
N GLU A 145 12.29 -9.57 12.41
CA GLU A 145 13.72 -9.34 12.21
C GLU A 145 14.28 -8.36 13.26
N ALA A 146 13.64 -7.22 13.46
CA ALA A 146 14.06 -6.22 14.43
C ALA A 146 14.06 -6.76 15.88
N LEU A 147 13.04 -7.52 16.25
CA LEU A 147 12.96 -8.15 17.58
C LEU A 147 14.02 -9.23 17.77
N ARG A 148 14.34 -10.00 16.72
CA ARG A 148 15.42 -11.00 16.76
C ARG A 148 16.79 -10.35 16.81
N ALA A 149 17.04 -9.32 15.99
CA ALA A 149 18.30 -8.57 16.00
C ALA A 149 18.57 -7.90 17.36
N ALA A 150 17.51 -7.43 18.03
CA ALA A 150 17.61 -6.88 19.38
C ALA A 150 17.72 -7.95 20.49
N GLY A 151 17.67 -9.25 20.18
CA GLY A 151 17.71 -10.35 21.15
C GLY A 151 16.45 -10.46 22.02
N LEU A 152 15.31 -9.93 21.57
CA LEU A 152 14.09 -9.81 22.35
C LEU A 152 13.00 -10.81 21.95
N TRP A 153 13.13 -11.49 20.82
CA TRP A 153 12.07 -12.33 20.27
C TRP A 153 11.49 -13.31 21.29
N GLY A 154 12.32 -14.15 21.93
CA GLY A 154 11.85 -15.15 22.89
C GLY A 154 11.15 -14.58 24.12
N LYS A 155 11.41 -13.29 24.48
CA LYS A 155 10.75 -12.60 25.59
C LYS A 155 9.39 -12.02 25.21
N VAL A 156 9.23 -11.62 23.94
CA VAL A 156 8.01 -10.93 23.48
C VAL A 156 7.08 -11.85 22.70
N GLU A 157 7.57 -12.94 22.12
CA GLU A 157 6.78 -13.91 21.35
C GLU A 157 5.53 -14.39 22.10
N PRO A 158 5.56 -14.73 23.40
CA PRO A 158 4.36 -15.12 24.14
C PRO A 158 3.30 -14.03 24.27
N LYS A 159 3.67 -12.75 24.05
CA LYS A 159 2.78 -11.57 24.11
C LYS A 159 2.21 -11.19 22.74
N LEU A 160 2.66 -11.84 21.64
CA LEU A 160 2.33 -11.40 20.30
C LEU A 160 0.89 -11.73 19.91
N VAL A 161 0.25 -10.75 19.28
CA VAL A 161 -1.05 -10.87 18.62
C VAL A 161 -0.82 -10.56 17.14
N TYR A 162 -1.20 -11.46 16.26
CA TYR A 162 -0.96 -11.33 14.84
C TYR A 162 -2.14 -10.72 14.11
N GLY A 163 -1.91 -9.59 13.41
CA GLY A 163 -2.83 -9.03 12.45
C GLY A 163 -2.65 -9.69 11.08
N GLU A 164 -3.73 -9.85 10.35
CA GLU A 164 -3.71 -10.40 8.99
C GLU A 164 -2.90 -9.52 8.02
N ASN A 165 -2.89 -8.23 8.26
CA ASN A 165 -2.10 -7.23 7.56
C ASN A 165 -1.73 -6.08 8.51
N ILE A 166 -0.92 -5.13 8.02
CA ILE A 166 -0.42 -4.05 8.87
C ILE A 166 -1.51 -3.05 9.30
N ALA A 167 -2.61 -2.89 8.53
CA ALA A 167 -3.71 -2.01 8.92
C ALA A 167 -4.53 -2.64 10.07
N GLN A 168 -4.79 -3.95 10.04
CA GLN A 168 -5.43 -4.65 11.16
C GLN A 168 -4.57 -4.61 12.42
N THR A 169 -3.24 -4.74 12.25
CA THR A 169 -2.28 -4.57 13.35
C THR A 169 -2.40 -3.20 14.01
N ALA A 170 -2.46 -2.14 13.19
CA ALA A 170 -2.67 -0.77 13.68
C ALA A 170 -4.03 -0.63 14.37
N GLN A 171 -5.08 -1.25 13.85
CA GLN A 171 -6.41 -1.25 14.47
C GLN A 171 -6.41 -1.88 15.87
N TYR A 172 -5.71 -3.00 16.08
CA TYR A 172 -5.58 -3.62 17.40
C TYR A 172 -4.94 -2.70 18.42
N ALA A 173 -3.91 -1.96 18.03
CA ALA A 173 -3.26 -0.99 18.90
C ALA A 173 -4.15 0.25 19.14
N GLN A 174 -4.82 0.74 18.09
CA GLN A 174 -5.70 1.91 18.15
C GLN A 174 -6.92 1.69 19.07
N THR A 175 -7.48 0.50 19.07
CA THR A 175 -8.66 0.14 19.89
C THR A 175 -8.30 -0.24 21.33
N GLY A 176 -7.01 -0.28 21.67
CA GLY A 176 -6.55 -0.68 23.00
C GLY A 176 -6.61 -2.20 23.27
N ASN A 177 -6.88 -3.01 22.25
CA ASN A 177 -6.84 -4.48 22.37
C ASN A 177 -5.44 -5.02 22.67
N VAL A 178 -4.42 -4.23 22.39
CA VAL A 178 -3.01 -4.44 22.76
C VAL A 178 -2.41 -3.14 23.28
N GLN A 179 -1.40 -3.21 24.13
CA GLN A 179 -0.74 -2.01 24.65
C GLN A 179 0.13 -1.34 23.60
N VAL A 180 0.81 -2.11 22.75
CA VAL A 180 1.74 -1.58 21.73
C VAL A 180 1.55 -2.36 20.44
N GLY A 181 1.61 -1.65 19.30
CA GLY A 181 1.71 -2.24 17.97
C GLY A 181 3.05 -1.89 17.32
N ILE A 182 3.66 -2.84 16.61
CA ILE A 182 4.70 -2.54 15.63
C ILE A 182 3.97 -2.36 14.30
N ILE A 183 3.87 -1.11 13.86
CA ILE A 183 3.06 -0.74 12.71
C ILE A 183 3.87 0.03 11.65
N ALA A 184 3.27 0.29 10.50
CA ALA A 184 3.87 1.15 9.47
C ALA A 184 3.87 2.62 9.94
N LEU A 185 4.96 3.34 9.68
CA LEU A 185 5.00 4.80 9.92
C LEU A 185 3.90 5.52 9.14
N SER A 186 3.60 5.07 7.92
CA SER A 186 2.55 5.66 7.08
C SER A 186 1.16 5.62 7.73
N LEU A 187 0.87 4.59 8.50
CA LEU A 187 -0.38 4.51 9.27
C LEU A 187 -0.31 5.39 10.53
N ALA A 188 0.82 5.41 11.22
CA ALA A 188 1.00 6.24 12.42
C ALA A 188 0.88 7.74 12.15
N LEU A 189 1.21 8.19 10.93
CA LEU A 189 1.11 9.58 10.49
C LEU A 189 -0.28 9.99 10.03
N ASN A 190 -1.22 9.05 9.90
CA ASN A 190 -2.61 9.41 9.63
C ASN A 190 -3.18 10.23 10.79
N ALA A 191 -3.98 11.25 10.47
CA ALA A 191 -4.50 12.20 11.44
C ALA A 191 -5.29 11.53 12.59
N GLU A 192 -6.03 10.47 12.30
CA GLU A 192 -6.79 9.74 13.31
C GLU A 192 -5.87 9.01 14.30
N LEU A 193 -4.85 8.26 13.81
CA LEU A 193 -3.91 7.57 14.68
C LEU A 193 -3.01 8.57 15.44
N ALA A 194 -2.57 9.62 14.76
CA ALA A 194 -1.73 10.68 15.36
C ALA A 194 -2.45 11.42 16.50
N SER A 195 -3.77 11.57 16.43
CA SER A 195 -4.58 12.20 17.48
C SER A 195 -4.81 11.30 18.69
N LYS A 196 -4.72 9.97 18.52
CA LYS A 196 -5.02 8.98 19.57
C LYS A 196 -3.79 8.44 20.30
N GLY A 197 -2.60 8.56 19.68
CA GLY A 197 -1.41 7.95 20.25
C GLY A 197 -0.11 8.61 19.78
N GLY A 198 1.00 8.00 20.15
CA GLY A 198 2.33 8.41 19.75
C GLY A 198 3.12 7.25 19.14
N TYR A 199 4.27 7.56 18.55
CA TYR A 199 5.16 6.53 18.01
C TYR A 199 6.62 6.83 18.27
N ALA A 200 7.45 5.76 18.20
CA ALA A 200 8.90 5.83 18.11
C ALA A 200 9.36 4.99 16.92
N LEU A 201 10.29 5.55 16.14
CA LEU A 201 10.89 4.83 15.02
C LEU A 201 11.73 3.64 15.53
N ILE A 202 11.61 2.50 14.85
CA ILE A 202 12.53 1.38 15.03
C ILE A 202 13.73 1.63 14.12
N PRO A 203 14.97 1.48 14.62
CA PRO A 203 16.18 1.72 13.82
C PRO A 203 16.26 0.82 12.58
N ASP A 204 16.56 1.42 11.42
CA ASP A 204 16.60 0.72 10.13
C ASP A 204 17.68 -0.37 10.04
N ASN A 205 18.73 -0.29 10.89
CA ASN A 205 19.80 -1.29 10.96
C ASN A 205 19.40 -2.59 11.69
N LEU A 206 18.20 -2.68 12.23
CA LEU A 206 17.70 -3.87 12.93
C LEU A 206 16.88 -4.81 12.02
N HIS A 207 16.62 -4.43 10.80
CA HIS A 207 15.85 -5.22 9.85
C HIS A 207 16.25 -4.90 8.40
N GLU A 208 15.93 -5.80 7.48
CA GLU A 208 16.11 -5.54 6.06
C GLU A 208 15.22 -4.38 5.60
N PRO A 209 15.64 -3.60 4.60
CA PRO A 209 14.83 -2.52 4.04
C PRO A 209 13.46 -3.00 3.55
N LEU A 210 12.42 -2.20 3.76
CA LEU A 210 11.09 -2.39 3.19
C LEU A 210 11.03 -1.75 1.80
N GLU A 211 11.83 -2.25 0.85
CA GLU A 211 11.76 -1.80 -0.53
C GLU A 211 10.45 -2.25 -1.14
N GLN A 212 9.65 -1.28 -1.59
CA GLN A 212 8.30 -1.50 -2.11
C GLN A 212 8.28 -1.34 -3.62
N GLY A 213 7.49 -2.17 -4.30
CA GLY A 213 7.40 -2.14 -5.75
C GLY A 213 6.00 -2.50 -6.26
N TYR A 214 5.74 -2.16 -7.53
CA TYR A 214 4.48 -2.49 -8.17
C TYR A 214 4.67 -3.05 -9.58
N VAL A 215 3.61 -3.68 -10.07
CA VAL A 215 3.44 -4.13 -11.45
C VAL A 215 2.01 -3.91 -11.92
N ILE A 216 1.85 -3.74 -13.24
CA ILE A 216 0.59 -4.00 -13.93
C ILE A 216 0.53 -5.51 -14.13
N THR A 217 -0.57 -6.14 -13.73
CA THR A 217 -0.72 -7.59 -13.86
C THR A 217 -0.97 -8.01 -15.32
N LYS A 218 -0.75 -9.28 -15.62
CA LYS A 218 -1.04 -9.82 -16.96
C LYS A 218 -2.50 -9.60 -17.39
N ARG A 219 -3.43 -9.61 -16.44
CA ARG A 219 -4.86 -9.34 -16.69
C ARG A 219 -5.08 -7.96 -17.33
N ALA A 220 -4.33 -6.97 -16.91
CA ALA A 220 -4.45 -5.59 -17.39
C ALA A 220 -3.46 -5.25 -18.51
N ALA A 221 -2.92 -6.27 -19.21
CA ALA A 221 -2.09 -6.06 -20.39
C ALA A 221 -2.86 -5.23 -21.43
N GLY A 222 -2.34 -4.04 -21.76
CA GLY A 222 -3.01 -3.12 -22.69
C GLY A 222 -4.14 -2.26 -22.09
N ASN A 223 -4.47 -2.39 -20.80
CA ASN A 223 -5.44 -1.51 -20.16
C ASN A 223 -4.86 -0.09 -20.00
N ALA A 224 -5.47 0.89 -20.68
CA ALA A 224 -4.99 2.27 -20.72
C ALA A 224 -5.10 2.95 -19.35
N LEU A 225 -6.19 2.69 -18.60
CA LEU A 225 -6.39 3.25 -17.27
C LEU A 225 -5.37 2.69 -16.26
N ALA A 226 -5.07 1.38 -16.31
CA ALA A 226 -4.04 0.79 -15.46
C ALA A 226 -2.67 1.44 -15.69
N LYS A 227 -2.29 1.66 -16.96
CA LYS A 227 -1.05 2.38 -17.30
C LYS A 227 -1.10 3.82 -16.80
N LYS A 228 -2.19 4.53 -17.05
CA LYS A 228 -2.37 5.95 -16.65
C LYS A 228 -2.28 6.12 -15.14
N PHE A 229 -2.91 5.23 -14.36
CA PHE A 229 -2.82 5.27 -12.90
C PHE A 229 -1.41 4.92 -12.40
N ALA A 230 -0.75 3.92 -13.01
CA ALA A 230 0.65 3.58 -12.71
C ALA A 230 1.60 4.76 -12.98
N ASP A 231 1.43 5.46 -14.10
CA ASP A 231 2.23 6.65 -14.43
C ASP A 231 1.92 7.81 -13.47
N TYR A 232 0.66 7.94 -13.01
CA TYR A 232 0.29 8.97 -12.02
C TYR A 232 1.02 8.81 -10.69
N MET A 233 1.35 7.57 -10.27
CA MET A 233 2.13 7.34 -9.06
C MET A 233 3.52 8.01 -9.06
N GLU A 234 4.07 8.29 -10.26
CA GLU A 234 5.35 8.99 -10.44
C GLU A 234 5.18 10.53 -10.50
N SER A 235 3.94 11.03 -10.50
CA SER A 235 3.65 12.46 -10.56
C SER A 235 4.06 13.20 -9.29
N LYS A 236 4.33 14.51 -9.41
CA LYS A 236 4.65 15.36 -8.26
C LYS A 236 3.58 15.31 -7.15
N PRO A 237 2.25 15.39 -7.45
CA PRO A 237 1.23 15.28 -6.42
C PRO A 237 1.25 13.94 -5.66
N ALA A 238 1.31 12.81 -6.38
CA ALA A 238 1.35 11.49 -5.74
C ALA A 238 2.62 11.32 -4.88
N ARG A 239 3.79 11.71 -5.39
CA ARG A 239 5.06 11.65 -4.66
C ARG A 239 5.04 12.52 -3.39
N ALA A 240 4.46 13.73 -3.46
CA ALA A 240 4.30 14.61 -2.29
C ALA A 240 3.42 13.96 -1.22
N LEU A 241 2.32 13.30 -1.62
CA LEU A 241 1.48 12.53 -0.71
C LEU A 241 2.26 11.38 -0.07
N MET A 242 3.00 10.60 -0.84
CA MET A 242 3.83 9.52 -0.32
C MET A 242 4.83 10.03 0.73
N THR A 243 5.55 11.12 0.44
CA THR A 243 6.50 11.74 1.38
C THR A 243 5.80 12.21 2.66
N ARG A 244 4.62 12.82 2.55
CA ARG A 244 3.83 13.26 3.71
C ARG A 244 3.44 12.11 4.63
N TYR A 245 3.17 10.94 4.08
CA TYR A 245 2.94 9.70 4.84
C TYR A 245 4.22 8.99 5.28
N GLY A 246 5.39 9.64 5.17
CA GLY A 246 6.65 9.14 5.72
C GLY A 246 7.34 8.06 4.89
N PHE A 247 6.91 7.84 3.66
CA PHE A 247 7.63 6.98 2.73
C PHE A 247 8.90 7.66 2.22
N VAL A 248 10.01 6.91 2.13
CA VAL A 248 11.24 7.35 1.49
C VAL A 248 11.14 6.99 0.00
N LEU A 249 11.31 7.96 -0.87
CA LEU A 249 11.17 7.75 -2.31
C LEU A 249 12.49 7.24 -2.94
N PRO A 250 12.44 6.45 -4.04
CA PRO A 250 13.64 5.84 -4.64
C PRO A 250 14.74 6.84 -5.02
N THR A 251 14.37 8.04 -5.47
CA THR A 251 15.32 9.11 -5.82
C THR A 251 16.04 9.71 -4.61
N ASP A 252 15.47 9.57 -3.41
CA ASP A 252 16.05 10.10 -2.18
C ASP A 252 17.15 9.17 -1.64
N GLN A 253 17.29 7.96 -2.20
CA GLN A 253 18.30 6.96 -1.83
C GLN A 253 19.60 7.09 -2.62
N ALA A 254 19.59 7.77 -3.76
CA ALA A 254 20.76 7.90 -4.63
C ALA A 254 21.88 8.81 -4.06
N GLY A 255 21.68 9.39 -2.88
CA GLY A 255 22.58 10.34 -2.23
C GLY A 255 23.15 9.89 -0.87
N LYS A 256 23.05 8.59 -0.52
CA LYS A 256 23.66 8.07 0.73
C LYS A 256 24.80 7.13 0.44
#